data_3b5f32755ad0d71c4c775bb2ecfeda9c
#
_entry.id   3b5f32755ad0d71c4c775bb2ecfeda9c
#
_cell.length_a   1.000
_cell.length_b   1.000
_cell.length_c   1.000
_cell.angle_alpha   90.00
_cell.angle_beta   90.00
_cell.angle_gamma   90.00
#
_symmetry.space_group_name_H-M   'P 1'
#
loop_
_entity.id
_entity.type
_entity.pdbx_description
1 polymer ?
#
loop_
_entity_poly.entity_id
_entity_poly.type
_entity_poly.pdbx_seq_one_letter_code
_entity_poly.pdbx_strand_id
1 'polypeptide(L)'
;MTTGWNPEAQYYPMNETLRASFYEGSWNPEHCEPHSIFVSQGDYPLKGLHYLLKALPGIRRKFPDVQVYVAGNDLTAYHTLKQKLKISAYGQYLRDLIREGQLEDCVHFTGRLTEQQMRERFLRSHLFLCCSSLENSPNSLGEAMLLGVPCVSTEVGGIPSLFDGGRDGLWCEGHRLTETAETSRNTTDAAESKNNTCNSKELKTRELENIVKSMEKSIIEMWSSPEKMLEYSKNAREHARKTHDKEKNFAKLQEIYAKIAERQG
;
A
#
# COMPACT_ATOMS: atom_id res chain seq x y z
N MET A 1 -0.86 -15.90 -13.62
CA MET A 1 -0.97 -16.76 -12.43
C MET A 1 -2.20 -17.68 -12.41
N THR A 2 -3.32 -17.31 -12.98
CA THR A 2 -4.57 -18.13 -12.91
C THR A 2 -4.64 -19.25 -13.93
N THR A 3 -4.00 -19.14 -15.08
CA THR A 3 -3.97 -20.16 -16.14
C THR A 3 -3.25 -21.45 -15.75
N GLY A 4 -2.38 -21.43 -14.73
CA GLY A 4 -1.72 -22.62 -14.20
C GLY A 4 -2.64 -23.53 -13.38
N TRP A 5 -3.79 -23.02 -12.89
CA TRP A 5 -4.74 -23.77 -12.08
C TRP A 5 -5.82 -24.45 -12.93
N ASN A 6 -6.24 -23.78 -14.00
CA ASN A 6 -7.19 -24.32 -14.96
C ASN A 6 -6.86 -23.76 -16.37
N PRO A 7 -6.09 -24.50 -17.19
CA PRO A 7 -5.73 -24.07 -18.53
C PRO A 7 -6.92 -23.97 -19.49
N GLU A 8 -8.03 -24.65 -19.19
CA GLU A 8 -9.27 -24.60 -19.98
C GLU A 8 -10.12 -23.36 -19.64
N ALA A 9 -9.83 -22.69 -18.52
CA ALA A 9 -10.59 -21.51 -18.10
C ALA A 9 -10.23 -20.30 -18.93
N GLN A 10 -11.24 -19.58 -19.38
CA GLN A 10 -11.07 -18.28 -20.02
C GLN A 10 -11.10 -17.16 -19.01
N TYR A 11 -10.04 -16.37 -18.96
CA TYR A 11 -9.88 -15.24 -18.06
C TYR A 11 -10.10 -13.93 -18.80
N TYR A 12 -10.93 -13.06 -18.24
CA TYR A 12 -11.24 -11.73 -18.76
C TYR A 12 -10.71 -10.67 -17.79
N PRO A 13 -9.47 -10.16 -17.99
CA PRO A 13 -8.94 -9.10 -17.14
C PRO A 13 -9.72 -7.81 -17.36
N MET A 14 -10.13 -7.19 -16.25
CA MET A 14 -10.87 -5.94 -16.25
C MET A 14 -10.42 -5.05 -15.08
N ASN A 15 -10.32 -3.76 -15.33
CA ASN A 15 -10.04 -2.79 -14.30
C ASN A 15 -11.34 -2.35 -13.61
N GLU A 16 -11.24 -2.03 -12.33
CA GLU A 16 -12.38 -1.55 -11.55
C GLU A 16 -12.71 -0.09 -11.85
N THR A 17 -14.00 0.24 -11.78
CA THR A 17 -14.47 1.62 -11.71
C THR A 17 -14.45 2.05 -10.25
N LEU A 18 -13.79 3.15 -9.96
CA LEU A 18 -13.63 3.67 -8.60
C LEU A 18 -14.80 4.56 -8.19
N ARG A 19 -14.83 4.99 -6.94
CA ARG A 19 -15.90 5.82 -6.38
C ARG A 19 -15.98 7.16 -7.09
N ALA A 20 -17.19 7.65 -7.32
CA ALA A 20 -17.46 8.79 -8.21
C ALA A 20 -16.76 10.09 -7.79
N SER A 21 -16.72 10.36 -6.49
CA SER A 21 -16.14 11.59 -5.95
C SER A 21 -14.64 11.75 -6.22
N PHE A 22 -13.91 10.66 -6.49
CA PHE A 22 -12.47 10.70 -6.75
C PHE A 22 -12.09 11.08 -8.19
N TYR A 23 -13.06 11.10 -9.11
CA TYR A 23 -12.83 11.64 -10.46
C TYR A 23 -12.87 13.16 -10.49
N GLU A 24 -13.39 13.78 -9.42
CA GLU A 24 -13.55 15.23 -9.27
C GLU A 24 -12.46 15.80 -8.37
N GLY A 25 -11.97 16.99 -8.71
CA GLY A 25 -10.91 17.66 -7.99
C GLY A 25 -9.51 17.29 -8.46
N SER A 26 -8.54 17.93 -7.87
CA SER A 26 -7.13 17.74 -8.16
C SER A 26 -6.29 18.11 -6.94
N TRP A 27 -5.34 17.29 -6.61
CA TRP A 27 -4.32 17.63 -5.64
C TRP A 27 -3.51 18.85 -6.07
N ASN A 28 -3.15 19.68 -5.10
CA ASN A 28 -2.32 20.86 -5.29
C ASN A 28 -1.34 20.97 -4.12
N PRO A 29 -0.03 21.11 -4.40
CA PRO A 29 1.00 21.24 -3.36
C PRO A 29 0.81 22.46 -2.47
N GLU A 30 0.19 23.53 -2.95
CA GLU A 30 -0.09 24.74 -2.17
C GLU A 30 -1.18 24.54 -1.10
N HIS A 31 -2.01 23.51 -1.24
CA HIS A 31 -3.15 23.23 -0.36
C HIS A 31 -2.96 21.99 0.50
N CYS A 32 -1.87 21.26 0.31
CA CYS A 32 -1.58 20.09 1.14
C CYS A 32 -0.80 20.47 2.41
N GLU A 33 -0.82 19.60 3.40
CA GLU A 33 -0.01 19.68 4.61
C GLU A 33 1.40 19.19 4.24
N PRO A 34 2.43 20.06 4.28
CA PRO A 34 3.79 19.66 3.94
C PRO A 34 4.24 18.45 4.78
N HIS A 35 5.04 17.59 4.18
CA HIS A 35 5.60 16.37 4.79
C HIS A 35 4.56 15.47 5.49
N SER A 36 3.31 15.50 5.01
CA SER A 36 2.28 14.60 5.51
C SER A 36 2.15 13.34 4.64
N ILE A 37 2.11 12.17 5.30
CA ILE A 37 1.89 10.86 4.69
C ILE A 37 0.49 10.40 5.03
N PHE A 38 -0.26 9.94 4.05
CA PHE A 38 -1.53 9.27 4.27
C PHE A 38 -1.43 7.77 3.97
N VAL A 39 -1.92 6.96 4.91
CA VAL A 39 -2.10 5.51 4.78
C VAL A 39 -3.58 5.21 4.91
N SER A 40 -4.18 4.70 3.85
CA SER A 40 -5.65 4.51 3.78
C SER A 40 -6.20 3.39 4.68
N GLN A 41 -5.34 2.51 5.16
CA GLN A 41 -5.70 1.42 6.07
C GLN A 41 -4.48 0.93 6.85
N GLY A 42 -4.52 1.01 8.19
CA GLY A 42 -3.44 0.59 9.08
C GLY A 42 -3.81 -0.56 10.04
N ASP A 43 -5.07 -0.99 10.05
CA ASP A 43 -5.61 -1.95 11.03
C ASP A 43 -5.43 -3.43 10.63
N TYR A 44 -4.58 -3.72 9.65
CA TYR A 44 -4.33 -5.08 9.17
C TYR A 44 -2.84 -5.31 8.91
N PRO A 45 -2.22 -6.40 9.41
CA PRO A 45 -0.78 -6.64 9.25
C PRO A 45 -0.29 -6.60 7.80
N LEU A 46 -1.09 -7.17 6.86
CA LEU A 46 -0.76 -7.19 5.44
C LEU A 46 -0.74 -5.80 4.79
N LYS A 47 -1.33 -4.79 5.44
CA LYS A 47 -1.29 -3.39 4.99
C LYS A 47 0.02 -2.68 5.31
N GLY A 48 0.91 -3.31 6.08
CA GLY A 48 2.31 -2.92 6.19
C GLY A 48 2.61 -1.65 6.99
N LEU A 49 1.66 -1.12 7.79
CA LEU A 49 1.89 0.09 8.61
C LEU A 49 3.17 0.00 9.45
N HIS A 50 3.50 -1.20 9.95
CA HIS A 50 4.71 -1.44 10.75
C HIS A 50 6.01 -1.15 9.99
N TYR A 51 6.04 -1.26 8.65
CA TYR A 51 7.21 -0.88 7.84
C TYR A 51 7.41 0.62 7.87
N LEU A 52 6.32 1.39 7.69
CA LEU A 52 6.36 2.85 7.78
C LEU A 52 6.81 3.30 9.17
N LEU A 53 6.23 2.75 10.24
CA LEU A 53 6.61 3.12 11.61
C LEU A 53 8.09 2.86 11.90
N LYS A 54 8.67 1.82 11.31
CA LYS A 54 10.12 1.55 11.40
C LYS A 54 10.97 2.50 10.55
N ALA A 55 10.45 2.97 9.41
CA ALA A 55 11.16 3.91 8.54
C ALA A 55 11.07 5.36 9.06
N LEU A 56 10.03 5.66 9.84
CA LEU A 56 9.71 7.02 10.24
C LEU A 56 10.81 7.75 11.03
N PRO A 57 11.56 7.11 11.95
CA PRO A 57 12.69 7.77 12.61
C PRO A 57 13.77 8.27 11.62
N GLY A 58 14.00 7.54 10.52
CA GLY A 58 14.91 7.95 9.46
C GLY A 58 14.39 9.14 8.67
N ILE A 59 13.11 9.09 8.28
CA ILE A 59 12.43 10.18 7.58
C ILE A 59 12.42 11.44 8.42
N ARG A 60 12.10 11.32 9.72
CA ARG A 60 12.02 12.43 10.67
C ARG A 60 13.36 13.14 10.88
N ARG A 61 14.48 12.44 10.77
CA ARG A 61 15.81 13.10 10.81
C ARG A 61 15.99 14.13 9.69
N LYS A 62 15.36 13.91 8.52
CA LYS A 62 15.46 14.82 7.36
C LYS A 62 14.30 15.80 7.29
N PHE A 63 13.12 15.38 7.73
CA PHE A 63 11.88 16.17 7.75
C PHE A 63 11.28 16.11 9.17
N PRO A 64 11.76 16.97 10.10
CA PRO A 64 11.36 16.91 11.52
C PRO A 64 9.88 17.18 11.77
N ASP A 65 9.21 17.82 10.82
CA ASP A 65 7.79 18.16 10.81
C ASP A 65 6.89 17.08 10.17
N VAL A 66 7.45 15.89 9.87
CA VAL A 66 6.66 14.79 9.27
C VAL A 66 5.44 14.44 10.10
N GLN A 67 4.29 14.30 9.43
CA GLN A 67 3.04 13.85 10.01
C GLN A 67 2.50 12.65 9.26
N VAL A 68 1.97 11.65 9.97
CA VAL A 68 1.38 10.43 9.39
C VAL A 68 -0.07 10.32 9.81
N TYR A 69 -0.95 10.20 8.85
CA TYR A 69 -2.37 9.98 9.07
C TYR A 69 -2.75 8.58 8.62
N VAL A 70 -3.33 7.79 9.53
CA VAL A 70 -3.67 6.39 9.31
C VAL A 70 -5.18 6.23 9.44
N ALA A 71 -5.85 5.85 8.34
CA ALA A 71 -7.27 5.52 8.39
C ALA A 71 -7.50 4.05 8.77
N GLY A 72 -8.71 3.76 9.22
CA GLY A 72 -9.11 2.47 9.75
C GLY A 72 -9.22 2.46 11.27
N ASN A 73 -9.38 1.29 11.87
CA ASN A 73 -9.50 1.18 13.32
C ASN A 73 -8.13 1.43 13.97
N ASP A 74 -8.14 2.24 15.03
CA ASP A 74 -6.94 2.38 15.86
C ASP A 74 -6.77 1.12 16.73
N LEU A 75 -5.84 0.27 16.35
CA LEU A 75 -5.50 -0.94 17.09
C LEU A 75 -4.59 -0.67 18.30
N THR A 76 -4.07 0.54 18.44
CA THR A 76 -3.13 0.91 19.52
C THR A 76 -3.85 1.51 20.71
N ALA A 77 -5.06 2.02 20.53
CA ALA A 77 -5.84 2.68 21.57
C ALA A 77 -6.47 1.69 22.55
N TYR A 78 -6.41 2.01 23.82
CA TYR A 78 -7.25 1.45 24.87
C TYR A 78 -7.57 2.51 25.93
N HIS A 79 -8.81 2.54 26.36
CA HIS A 79 -9.30 3.49 27.38
C HIS A 79 -9.54 2.83 28.72
N THR A 80 -9.53 1.49 28.79
CA THR A 80 -9.77 0.72 30.01
C THR A 80 -8.81 -0.46 30.15
N LEU A 81 -8.57 -0.94 31.37
CA LEU A 81 -7.78 -2.15 31.62
C LEU A 81 -8.35 -3.37 30.90
N LYS A 82 -9.69 -3.44 30.77
CA LYS A 82 -10.38 -4.53 30.08
C LYS A 82 -10.11 -4.51 28.56
N GLN A 83 -9.99 -3.33 27.96
CA GLN A 83 -9.60 -3.15 26.56
C GLN A 83 -8.11 -3.46 26.35
N LYS A 84 -7.25 -3.06 27.30
CA LYS A 84 -5.83 -3.40 27.27
C LYS A 84 -5.59 -4.91 27.19
N LEU A 85 -6.37 -5.71 27.92
CA LEU A 85 -6.30 -7.18 27.87
C LEU A 85 -6.81 -7.78 26.56
N LYS A 86 -7.51 -7.01 25.72
CA LYS A 86 -8.08 -7.43 24.44
C LYS A 86 -7.32 -6.88 23.24
N ILE A 87 -6.23 -6.12 23.45
CA ILE A 87 -5.44 -5.60 22.35
C ILE A 87 -4.85 -6.77 21.55
N SER A 88 -4.93 -6.68 20.22
CA SER A 88 -4.34 -7.71 19.37
C SER A 88 -2.81 -7.68 19.45
N ALA A 89 -2.15 -8.82 19.16
CA ALA A 89 -0.70 -8.87 19.11
C ALA A 89 -0.13 -7.85 18.11
N TYR A 90 -0.82 -7.61 17.01
CA TYR A 90 -0.42 -6.59 16.04
C TYR A 90 -0.61 -5.17 16.57
N GLY A 91 -1.72 -4.89 17.27
CA GLY A 91 -1.94 -3.59 17.90
C GLY A 91 -0.88 -3.28 18.96
N GLN A 92 -0.51 -4.29 19.78
CA GLN A 92 0.57 -4.13 20.74
C GLN A 92 1.91 -3.86 20.05
N TYR A 93 2.21 -4.57 18.97
CA TYR A 93 3.43 -4.37 18.18
C TYR A 93 3.51 -2.96 17.57
N LEU A 94 2.42 -2.45 16.97
CA LEU A 94 2.37 -1.07 16.47
C LEU A 94 2.60 -0.05 17.58
N ARG A 95 1.98 -0.27 18.74
CA ARG A 95 2.15 0.59 19.91
C ARG A 95 3.59 0.61 20.43
N ASP A 96 4.25 -0.54 20.46
CA ASP A 96 5.64 -0.63 20.87
C ASP A 96 6.55 0.11 19.88
N LEU A 97 6.30 -0.01 18.55
CA LEU A 97 7.04 0.74 17.53
C LEU A 97 6.86 2.25 17.67
N ILE A 98 5.63 2.73 17.93
CA ILE A 98 5.35 4.15 18.14
C ILE A 98 6.12 4.67 19.36
N ARG A 99 6.06 3.95 20.49
CA ARG A 99 6.76 4.33 21.71
C ARG A 99 8.28 4.29 21.57
N GLU A 100 8.83 3.22 21.00
CA GLU A 100 10.28 3.05 20.80
C GLU A 100 10.85 4.09 19.83
N GLY A 101 10.07 4.43 18.80
CA GLY A 101 10.41 5.46 17.83
C GLY A 101 10.14 6.89 18.29
N GLN A 102 9.51 7.08 19.46
CA GLN A 102 9.03 8.40 19.95
C GLN A 102 8.17 9.13 18.92
N LEU A 103 7.15 8.42 18.39
CA LEU A 103 6.34 8.85 17.24
C LEU A 103 4.93 9.32 17.64
N GLU A 104 4.64 9.43 18.93
CA GLU A 104 3.31 9.77 19.46
C GLU A 104 2.81 11.14 18.98
N ASP A 105 3.73 12.06 18.71
CA ASP A 105 3.45 13.43 18.26
C ASP A 105 3.22 13.56 16.76
N CYS A 106 3.56 12.54 15.98
CA CYS A 106 3.50 12.61 14.52
C CYS A 106 2.66 11.50 13.87
N VAL A 107 2.14 10.51 14.62
CA VAL A 107 1.28 9.45 14.10
C VAL A 107 -0.15 9.61 14.58
N HIS A 108 -1.08 9.82 13.66
CA HIS A 108 -2.47 10.14 13.92
C HIS A 108 -3.41 9.09 13.33
N PHE A 109 -4.15 8.38 14.16
CA PHE A 109 -5.21 7.48 13.73
C PHE A 109 -6.50 8.25 13.54
N THR A 110 -7.02 8.30 12.31
CA THR A 110 -8.22 9.10 11.99
C THR A 110 -9.53 8.37 12.27
N GLY A 111 -9.45 7.07 12.57
CA GLY A 111 -10.64 6.22 12.59
C GLY A 111 -11.13 5.90 11.17
N ARG A 112 -12.33 5.36 11.07
CA ARG A 112 -12.97 5.08 9.78
C ARG A 112 -13.46 6.38 9.15
N LEU A 113 -13.03 6.65 7.93
CA LEU A 113 -13.41 7.81 7.16
C LEU A 113 -14.57 7.49 6.21
N THR A 114 -15.50 8.41 6.07
CA THR A 114 -16.49 8.40 4.98
C THR A 114 -15.78 8.64 3.64
N GLU A 115 -16.45 8.39 2.52
CA GLU A 115 -15.91 8.66 1.18
C GLU A 115 -15.41 10.11 1.04
N GLN A 116 -16.23 11.07 1.47
CA GLN A 116 -15.86 12.49 1.41
C GLN A 116 -14.65 12.81 2.28
N GLN A 117 -14.64 12.34 3.52
CA GLN A 117 -13.49 12.53 4.44
C GLN A 117 -12.21 11.87 3.90
N MET A 118 -12.33 10.69 3.28
CA MET A 118 -11.22 10.02 2.63
C MET A 118 -10.65 10.87 1.50
N ARG A 119 -11.51 11.36 0.60
CA ARG A 119 -11.13 12.25 -0.49
C ARG A 119 -10.45 13.53 0.02
N GLU A 120 -11.03 14.19 1.02
CA GLU A 120 -10.43 15.38 1.65
C GLU A 120 -9.06 15.07 2.25
N ARG A 121 -8.91 13.92 2.94
CA ARG A 121 -7.61 13.52 3.50
C ARG A 121 -6.57 13.27 2.41
N PHE A 122 -6.93 12.65 1.29
CA PHE A 122 -6.04 12.51 0.14
C PHE A 122 -5.56 13.88 -0.36
N LEU A 123 -6.48 14.80 -0.62
CA LEU A 123 -6.15 16.13 -1.16
C LEU A 123 -5.29 16.99 -0.22
N ARG A 124 -5.42 16.77 1.09
CA ARG A 124 -4.61 17.45 2.10
C ARG A 124 -3.27 16.79 2.36
N SER A 125 -3.03 15.59 1.87
CA SER A 125 -1.78 14.87 2.10
C SER A 125 -0.73 15.23 1.06
N HIS A 126 0.53 15.36 1.51
CA HIS A 126 1.66 15.61 0.63
C HIS A 126 2.07 14.34 -0.14
N LEU A 127 1.80 13.16 0.46
CA LEU A 127 2.11 11.85 -0.09
C LEU A 127 1.04 10.83 0.31
N PHE A 128 0.65 9.96 -0.60
CA PHE A 128 -0.04 8.72 -0.30
C PHE A 128 0.95 7.54 -0.31
N LEU A 129 0.93 6.73 0.74
CA LEU A 129 1.75 5.53 0.85
C LEU A 129 0.89 4.27 0.83
N CYS A 130 1.12 3.42 -0.16
CA CYS A 130 0.62 2.05 -0.21
C CYS A 130 1.75 1.11 0.22
N CYS A 131 1.80 0.76 1.51
CA CYS A 131 2.89 -0.04 2.09
C CYS A 131 2.54 -1.52 2.30
N SER A 132 1.55 -2.03 1.59
CA SER A 132 1.07 -3.40 1.74
C SER A 132 2.13 -4.45 1.39
N SER A 133 2.11 -5.56 2.13
CA SER A 133 2.94 -6.74 1.82
C SER A 133 2.24 -7.72 0.86
N LEU A 134 0.93 -7.58 0.67
CA LEU A 134 0.14 -8.33 -0.29
C LEU A 134 -1.04 -7.49 -0.75
N GLU A 135 -1.22 -7.35 -2.05
CA GLU A 135 -2.36 -6.66 -2.68
C GLU A 135 -2.75 -7.35 -3.98
N ASN A 136 -4.04 -7.24 -4.31
CA ASN A 136 -4.53 -7.64 -5.62
C ASN A 136 -4.76 -6.41 -6.50
N SER A 137 -5.68 -5.53 -6.09
CA SER A 137 -6.04 -4.30 -6.80
C SER A 137 -6.43 -3.25 -5.75
N PRO A 138 -5.47 -2.47 -5.21
CA PRO A 138 -5.76 -1.53 -4.15
C PRO A 138 -6.50 -0.30 -4.66
N ASN A 139 -7.83 -0.25 -4.47
CA ASN A 139 -8.68 0.89 -4.88
C ASN A 139 -8.15 2.22 -4.36
N SER A 140 -7.62 2.25 -3.14
CA SER A 140 -7.05 3.46 -2.55
C SER A 140 -5.86 4.03 -3.31
N LEU A 141 -5.04 3.18 -3.95
CA LEU A 141 -3.95 3.66 -4.81
C LEU A 141 -4.52 4.29 -6.09
N GLY A 142 -5.49 3.64 -6.74
CA GLY A 142 -6.18 4.20 -7.89
C GLY A 142 -6.89 5.52 -7.58
N GLU A 143 -7.51 5.63 -6.41
CA GLU A 143 -8.17 6.87 -5.92
C GLU A 143 -7.15 7.99 -5.66
N ALA A 144 -6.02 7.70 -5.04
CA ALA A 144 -4.92 8.66 -4.88
C ALA A 144 -4.41 9.16 -6.23
N MET A 145 -4.18 8.24 -7.17
CA MET A 145 -3.74 8.55 -8.53
C MET A 145 -4.79 9.40 -9.29
N LEU A 146 -6.09 9.07 -9.22
CA LEU A 146 -7.16 9.87 -9.85
C LEU A 146 -7.18 11.31 -9.37
N LEU A 147 -6.93 11.54 -8.08
CA LEU A 147 -6.80 12.87 -7.49
C LEU A 147 -5.46 13.53 -7.83
N GLY A 148 -4.47 12.78 -8.30
CA GLY A 148 -3.11 13.26 -8.56
C GLY A 148 -2.27 13.43 -7.29
N VAL A 149 -2.59 12.73 -6.21
CA VAL A 149 -1.76 12.72 -5.00
C VAL A 149 -0.44 11.99 -5.31
N PRO A 150 0.73 12.55 -4.99
CA PRO A 150 1.99 11.83 -5.15
C PRO A 150 1.99 10.50 -4.42
N CYS A 151 2.37 9.43 -5.09
CA CYS A 151 2.28 8.07 -4.56
C CYS A 151 3.66 7.41 -4.41
N VAL A 152 3.85 6.75 -3.27
CA VAL A 152 4.88 5.73 -3.08
C VAL A 152 4.18 4.41 -2.79
N SER A 153 4.59 3.35 -3.46
CA SER A 153 3.94 2.04 -3.33
C SER A 153 4.95 0.91 -3.26
N THR A 154 4.61 -0.14 -2.54
CA THR A 154 5.33 -1.42 -2.61
C THR A 154 5.03 -2.11 -3.94
N GLU A 155 6.03 -2.78 -4.51
CA GLU A 155 5.90 -3.58 -5.72
C GLU A 155 5.44 -5.00 -5.38
N VAL A 156 4.15 -5.18 -5.05
CA VAL A 156 3.60 -6.48 -4.64
C VAL A 156 2.31 -6.84 -5.37
N GLY A 157 2.13 -8.13 -5.62
CA GLY A 157 0.89 -8.70 -6.16
C GLY A 157 0.43 -8.06 -7.47
N GLY A 158 -0.76 -7.49 -7.49
CA GLY A 158 -1.35 -6.86 -8.67
C GLY A 158 -1.03 -5.37 -8.85
N ILE A 159 -0.33 -4.73 -7.92
CA ILE A 159 -0.01 -3.29 -7.99
C ILE A 159 0.70 -2.91 -9.29
N PRO A 160 1.69 -3.68 -9.82
CA PRO A 160 2.36 -3.33 -11.08
C PRO A 160 1.45 -3.26 -12.32
N SER A 161 0.22 -3.78 -12.23
CA SER A 161 -0.77 -3.62 -13.30
C SER A 161 -1.52 -2.29 -13.27
N LEU A 162 -1.40 -1.53 -12.17
CA LEU A 162 -2.12 -0.28 -11.93
C LEU A 162 -1.21 0.93 -11.81
N PHE A 163 0.04 0.72 -11.42
CA PHE A 163 0.99 1.75 -11.05
C PHE A 163 2.35 1.43 -11.65
N ASP A 164 2.97 2.41 -12.29
CA ASP A 164 4.29 2.32 -12.91
C ASP A 164 5.28 3.20 -12.14
N GLY A 165 6.09 2.55 -11.30
CA GLY A 165 7.11 3.26 -10.52
C GLY A 165 8.22 3.82 -11.42
N GLY A 166 8.58 5.09 -11.15
CA GLY A 166 9.46 5.89 -12.00
C GLY A 166 8.71 6.77 -13.02
N ARG A 167 7.41 6.51 -13.22
CA ARG A 167 6.52 7.31 -14.07
C ARG A 167 5.35 7.92 -13.29
N ASP A 168 4.62 7.11 -12.53
CA ASP A 168 3.43 7.50 -11.78
C ASP A 168 3.76 7.85 -10.31
N GLY A 169 4.99 7.59 -9.89
CA GLY A 169 5.50 7.77 -8.53
C GLY A 169 6.73 6.92 -8.29
N LEU A 170 6.98 6.51 -7.05
CA LEU A 170 8.15 5.72 -6.69
C LEU A 170 7.77 4.36 -6.12
N TRP A 171 8.54 3.33 -6.49
CA TRP A 171 8.51 2.04 -5.82
C TRP A 171 9.28 2.10 -4.50
N CYS A 172 8.79 1.40 -3.49
CA CYS A 172 9.62 0.88 -2.42
C CYS A 172 9.58 -0.66 -2.46
N GLU A 173 10.63 -1.31 -1.96
CA GLU A 173 10.66 -2.76 -1.89
C GLU A 173 9.47 -3.27 -1.08
N GLY A 174 8.84 -4.34 -1.58
CA GLY A 174 7.80 -5.07 -0.89
C GLY A 174 8.30 -6.43 -0.41
N HIS A 175 7.50 -7.12 0.36
CA HIS A 175 7.79 -8.49 0.75
C HIS A 175 7.77 -9.38 -0.51
N ARG A 176 8.92 -9.92 -0.88
CA ARG A 176 8.97 -10.94 -1.94
C ARG A 176 8.52 -12.25 -1.31
N LEU A 177 7.40 -12.80 -1.78
CA LEU A 177 7.07 -14.20 -1.53
C LEU A 177 8.16 -15.02 -2.25
N THR A 178 9.24 -15.33 -1.55
CA THR A 178 10.25 -16.22 -2.11
C THR A 178 9.59 -17.55 -2.42
N GLU A 179 9.83 -18.09 -3.61
CA GLU A 179 9.34 -19.38 -4.13
C GLU A 179 9.84 -20.60 -3.33
N THR A 180 10.27 -20.42 -2.08
CA THR A 180 10.77 -21.47 -1.19
C THR A 180 9.69 -22.45 -0.71
N ALA A 181 8.44 -22.31 -1.17
CA ALA A 181 7.37 -23.28 -0.87
C ALA A 181 7.41 -24.52 -1.78
N GLU A 182 8.14 -24.53 -2.90
CA GLU A 182 8.18 -25.68 -3.81
C GLU A 182 9.32 -26.67 -3.52
N THR A 183 10.37 -26.27 -2.80
CA THR A 183 11.51 -27.16 -2.51
C THR A 183 11.33 -28.00 -1.24
N SER A 184 10.31 -27.74 -0.42
CA SER A 184 10.11 -28.46 0.85
C SER A 184 9.29 -29.75 0.75
N ARG A 185 8.94 -30.21 -0.44
CA ARG A 185 8.15 -31.46 -0.59
C ARG A 185 8.98 -32.73 -0.82
N ASN A 186 10.30 -32.64 -0.98
CA ASN A 186 11.12 -33.79 -1.39
C ASN A 186 12.43 -33.97 -0.59
N THR A 187 12.46 -33.74 0.70
CA THR A 187 13.61 -34.25 1.52
C THR A 187 13.13 -34.63 2.92
N THR A 188 13.03 -35.92 3.12
CA THR A 188 12.97 -36.57 4.43
C THR A 188 14.39 -36.68 4.97
N ASP A 189 14.87 -35.70 5.74
CA ASP A 189 16.04 -35.90 6.61
C ASP A 189 15.96 -34.95 7.82
N ALA A 190 15.86 -35.55 8.99
CA ALA A 190 15.58 -34.90 10.27
C ALA A 190 16.82 -34.24 10.93
N ALA A 191 17.99 -34.25 10.30
CA ALA A 191 19.24 -33.75 10.89
C ALA A 191 19.61 -32.30 10.51
N GLU A 192 19.00 -31.70 9.45
CA GLU A 192 19.30 -30.34 8.98
C GLU A 192 18.44 -29.23 9.61
N SER A 193 17.49 -29.59 10.47
CA SER A 193 16.44 -28.67 10.97
C SER A 193 16.95 -27.49 11.83
N LYS A 194 18.09 -27.61 12.52
CA LYS A 194 18.58 -26.54 13.42
C LYS A 194 19.38 -25.45 12.71
N ASN A 195 20.13 -25.77 11.67
CA ASN A 195 20.88 -24.77 10.89
C ASN A 195 19.97 -23.99 9.93
N ASN A 196 18.93 -24.61 9.39
CA ASN A 196 17.97 -23.95 8.51
C ASN A 196 17.08 -22.91 9.23
N THR A 197 16.78 -23.10 10.52
CA THR A 197 15.96 -22.18 11.31
C THR A 197 16.70 -20.89 11.68
N CYS A 198 17.99 -20.95 11.92
CA CYS A 198 18.85 -19.78 12.19
C CYS A 198 18.98 -18.94 10.90
N ASN A 199 19.27 -19.57 9.78
CA ASN A 199 19.40 -18.93 8.47
C ASN A 199 18.08 -18.25 8.01
N SER A 200 16.92 -18.85 8.31
CA SER A 200 15.62 -18.29 7.96
C SER A 200 15.23 -17.05 8.77
N LYS A 201 15.65 -16.94 10.03
CA LYS A 201 15.41 -15.74 10.86
C LYS A 201 16.27 -14.57 10.42
N GLU A 202 17.53 -14.79 10.12
CA GLU A 202 18.45 -13.77 9.62
C GLU A 202 18.01 -13.24 8.25
N LEU A 203 17.58 -14.12 7.35
CA LEU A 203 17.02 -13.73 6.05
C LEU A 203 15.80 -12.84 6.20
N LYS A 204 14.84 -13.21 7.05
CA LYS A 204 13.63 -12.41 7.32
C LYS A 204 13.95 -11.06 7.93
N THR A 205 14.93 -11.00 8.84
CA THR A 205 15.37 -9.74 9.44
C THR A 205 15.99 -8.82 8.39
N ARG A 206 16.85 -9.34 7.53
CA ARG A 206 17.50 -8.60 6.44
C ARG A 206 16.52 -8.11 5.40
N GLU A 207 15.52 -8.92 5.06
CA GLU A 207 14.44 -8.54 4.15
C GLU A 207 13.63 -7.37 4.74
N LEU A 208 13.25 -7.46 6.01
CA LEU A 208 12.56 -6.38 6.71
C LEU A 208 13.36 -5.08 6.71
N GLU A 209 14.67 -5.15 6.99
CA GLU A 209 15.53 -3.96 6.96
C GLU A 209 15.61 -3.35 5.55
N ASN A 210 15.65 -4.16 4.51
CA ASN A 210 15.67 -3.67 3.14
C ASN A 210 14.37 -2.95 2.78
N ILE A 211 13.21 -3.52 3.13
CA ILE A 211 11.90 -2.88 2.93
C ILE A 211 11.85 -1.51 3.61
N VAL A 212 12.25 -1.46 4.89
CA VAL A 212 12.27 -0.24 5.69
C VAL A 212 13.17 0.83 5.07
N LYS A 213 14.41 0.47 4.71
CA LYS A 213 15.37 1.40 4.08
C LYS A 213 14.91 1.87 2.70
N SER A 214 14.33 0.98 1.90
CA SER A 214 13.79 1.34 0.59
C SER A 214 12.62 2.32 0.72
N MET A 215 11.72 2.09 1.68
CA MET A 215 10.58 2.97 1.96
C MET A 215 11.06 4.36 2.44
N GLU A 216 12.00 4.41 3.39
CA GLU A 216 12.64 5.65 3.84
C GLU A 216 13.22 6.42 2.66
N LYS A 217 14.02 5.73 1.82
CA LYS A 217 14.67 6.33 0.64
C LYS A 217 13.65 6.91 -0.33
N SER A 218 12.60 6.15 -0.68
CA SER A 218 11.62 6.59 -1.68
C SER A 218 10.80 7.79 -1.20
N ILE A 219 10.42 7.83 0.08
CA ILE A 219 9.71 8.97 0.65
C ILE A 219 10.61 10.21 0.67
N ILE A 220 11.86 10.06 1.09
CA ILE A 220 12.85 11.15 1.11
C ILE A 220 13.11 11.67 -0.31
N GLU A 221 13.26 10.78 -1.29
CA GLU A 221 13.47 11.13 -2.69
C GLU A 221 12.29 11.92 -3.25
N MET A 222 11.05 11.47 -3.00
CA MET A 222 9.84 12.13 -3.45
C MET A 222 9.80 13.60 -2.98
N TRP A 223 10.03 13.84 -1.70
CA TRP A 223 9.97 15.18 -1.14
C TRP A 223 11.21 16.06 -1.43
N SER A 224 12.33 15.44 -1.77
CA SER A 224 13.56 16.17 -2.14
C SER A 224 13.55 16.70 -3.57
N SER A 225 12.56 16.34 -4.38
CA SER A 225 12.47 16.71 -5.80
C SER A 225 11.06 17.18 -6.16
N PRO A 226 10.64 18.40 -5.78
CA PRO A 226 9.29 18.91 -6.00
C PRO A 226 8.86 18.89 -7.47
N GLU A 227 9.76 19.16 -8.39
CA GLU A 227 9.47 19.11 -9.84
C GLU A 227 9.09 17.69 -10.30
N LYS A 228 9.87 16.68 -9.90
CA LYS A 228 9.55 15.28 -10.19
C LYS A 228 8.26 14.84 -9.51
N MET A 229 8.03 15.30 -8.27
CA MET A 229 6.79 15.00 -7.56
C MET A 229 5.56 15.50 -8.31
N LEU A 230 5.61 16.71 -8.89
CA LEU A 230 4.55 17.26 -9.74
C LEU A 230 4.40 16.49 -11.05
N GLU A 231 5.49 16.05 -11.65
CA GLU A 231 5.49 15.21 -12.84
C GLU A 231 4.82 13.86 -12.55
N TYR A 232 5.21 13.19 -11.47
CA TYR A 232 4.57 11.94 -11.03
C TYR A 232 3.08 12.11 -10.75
N SER A 233 2.70 13.17 -10.05
CA SER A 233 1.29 13.51 -9.79
C SER A 233 0.46 13.59 -11.08
N LYS A 234 0.97 14.30 -12.08
CA LYS A 234 0.32 14.44 -13.39
C LYS A 234 0.23 13.10 -14.12
N ASN A 235 1.33 12.37 -14.20
CA ASN A 235 1.40 11.09 -14.90
C ASN A 235 0.49 10.04 -14.26
N ALA A 236 0.51 9.93 -12.92
CA ALA A 236 -0.38 9.04 -12.16
C ALA A 236 -1.85 9.34 -12.46
N ARG A 237 -2.21 10.62 -12.48
CA ARG A 237 -3.59 11.03 -12.76
C ARG A 237 -4.04 10.68 -14.17
N GLU A 238 -3.18 10.92 -15.16
CA GLU A 238 -3.47 10.55 -16.56
C GLU A 238 -3.59 9.03 -16.71
N HIS A 239 -2.73 8.27 -16.07
CA HIS A 239 -2.75 6.81 -16.08
C HIS A 239 -4.04 6.28 -15.44
N ALA A 240 -4.35 6.72 -14.21
CA ALA A 240 -5.53 6.27 -13.50
C ALA A 240 -6.85 6.62 -14.23
N ARG A 241 -6.93 7.77 -14.88
CA ARG A 241 -8.10 8.14 -15.71
C ARG A 241 -8.31 7.21 -16.89
N LYS A 242 -7.23 6.67 -17.48
CA LYS A 242 -7.32 5.67 -18.55
C LYS A 242 -7.68 4.28 -18.01
N THR A 243 -7.07 3.89 -16.90
CA THR A 243 -7.26 2.59 -16.27
C THR A 243 -8.67 2.43 -15.69
N HIS A 244 -9.16 3.47 -15.02
CA HIS A 244 -10.45 3.48 -14.33
C HIS A 244 -11.55 4.24 -15.08
N ASP A 245 -11.43 4.34 -16.42
CA ASP A 245 -12.44 4.97 -17.29
C ASP A 245 -13.76 4.21 -17.19
N LYS A 246 -14.79 4.88 -16.66
CA LYS A 246 -16.11 4.28 -16.35
C LYS A 246 -16.78 3.73 -17.59
N GLU A 247 -16.75 4.50 -18.68
CA GLU A 247 -17.45 4.16 -19.92
C GLU A 247 -16.75 2.98 -20.61
N LYS A 248 -15.43 3.02 -20.73
CA LYS A 248 -14.66 1.93 -21.32
C LYS A 248 -14.72 0.64 -20.51
N ASN A 249 -14.64 0.74 -19.19
CA ASN A 249 -14.75 -0.43 -18.32
C ASN A 249 -16.15 -1.05 -18.40
N PHE A 250 -17.20 -0.24 -18.47
CA PHE A 250 -18.56 -0.73 -18.65
C PHE A 250 -18.78 -1.35 -20.03
N ALA A 251 -18.32 -0.71 -21.10
CA ALA A 251 -18.41 -1.28 -22.45
C ALA A 251 -17.69 -2.63 -22.54
N LYS A 252 -16.48 -2.71 -21.98
CA LYS A 252 -15.70 -3.97 -21.92
C LYS A 252 -16.46 -5.06 -21.14
N LEU A 253 -17.11 -4.71 -20.03
CA LEU A 253 -17.92 -5.65 -19.28
C LEU A 253 -19.09 -6.20 -20.10
N GLN A 254 -19.78 -5.34 -20.84
CA GLN A 254 -20.87 -5.75 -21.75
C GLN A 254 -20.38 -6.71 -22.84
N GLU A 255 -19.21 -6.42 -23.46
CA GLU A 255 -18.59 -7.33 -24.44
C GLU A 255 -18.26 -8.71 -23.84
N ILE A 256 -17.76 -8.75 -22.61
CA ILE A 256 -17.46 -10.00 -21.91
C ILE A 256 -18.73 -10.82 -21.70
N TYR A 257 -19.81 -10.19 -21.22
CA TYR A 257 -21.10 -10.88 -21.04
C TYR A 257 -21.69 -11.38 -22.36
N ALA A 258 -21.62 -10.58 -23.43
CA ALA A 258 -22.06 -11.02 -24.76
C ALA A 258 -21.30 -12.28 -25.23
N LYS A 259 -19.96 -12.28 -25.12
CA LYS A 259 -19.13 -13.45 -25.45
C LYS A 259 -19.44 -14.70 -24.61
N ILE A 260 -19.82 -14.53 -23.35
CA ILE A 260 -20.20 -15.67 -22.49
C ILE A 260 -21.57 -16.21 -22.90
N ALA A 261 -22.53 -15.33 -23.21
CA ALA A 261 -23.88 -15.73 -23.65
C ALA A 261 -23.85 -16.48 -24.97
N GLU A 262 -23.07 -16.04 -25.95
CA GLU A 262 -22.91 -16.69 -27.26
C GLU A 262 -22.34 -18.13 -27.18
N ARG A 263 -21.65 -18.46 -26.08
CA ARG A 263 -21.06 -19.81 -25.87
C ARG A 263 -22.01 -20.79 -25.19
N GLN A 264 -23.08 -20.30 -24.59
CA GLN A 264 -24.05 -21.12 -23.87
C GLN A 264 -25.29 -21.46 -24.75
N GLY A 265 -25.40 -20.86 -25.93
CA GLY A 265 -26.40 -21.14 -26.94
C GLY A 265 -25.84 -22.02 -28.06
#